data_4c0bf3a95b5cb01a9cba42e5351b0ccc
#
_entry.id   4c0bf3a95b5cb01a9cba42e5351b0ccc
#
_cell.length_a   1.000
_cell.length_b   1.000
_cell.length_c   1.000
_cell.angle_alpha   90.00
_cell.angle_beta   90.00
_cell.angle_gamma   90.00
#
_symmetry.space_group_name_H-M   'P 1'
#
loop_
_entity.id
_entity.type
_entity.pdbx_description
1 polymer ?
#
loop_
_entity_poly.entity_id
_entity_poly.type
_entity_poly.pdbx_seq_one_letter_code
_entity_poly.pdbx_strand_id
1 'polypeptide(L)'
;MSTAIEFENISKQYRLGLVSTGTLSHDLNRFWQTKVLRREDPYLKVGEVNDRAHKGDSEYVWALKDINFKVEQGDVVGIIGRNGAGKSTLLKLLSRVTAPTTGTIRARGRIASLLEVGTGFHPEMTGRENIYMNGAIMGMSRAEITRKLDEIVDFSGCERYLDTPVKRYSSGMTVRLGFAIDA
;
A
#
# COMPACT_ATOMS: atom_id res chain seq x y z
N MET A 1 15.33 -22.23 -2.87
CA MET A 1 14.21 -21.35 -3.23
C MET A 1 14.73 -19.93 -3.12
N SER A 2 14.28 -19.00 -3.95
CA SER A 2 14.79 -17.61 -3.90
C SER A 2 13.82 -16.75 -3.11
N THR A 3 14.32 -15.95 -2.17
CA THR A 3 13.52 -15.02 -1.39
C THR A 3 12.93 -13.95 -2.32
N ALA A 4 11.62 -13.87 -2.36
CA ALA A 4 10.87 -12.87 -3.13
C ALA A 4 10.71 -11.56 -2.35
N ILE A 5 10.40 -11.66 -1.06
CA ILE A 5 10.19 -10.50 -0.18
C ILE A 5 10.89 -10.75 1.15
N GLU A 6 11.56 -9.73 1.67
CA GLU A 6 12.21 -9.77 2.97
C GLU A 6 11.91 -8.49 3.76
N PHE A 7 11.46 -8.66 4.99
CA PHE A 7 11.24 -7.60 5.97
C PHE A 7 12.28 -7.73 7.07
N GLU A 8 13.06 -6.67 7.30
CA GLU A 8 14.09 -6.62 8.33
C GLU A 8 13.81 -5.47 9.30
N ASN A 9 13.48 -5.79 10.54
CA ASN A 9 13.25 -4.85 11.66
C ASN A 9 12.28 -3.71 11.31
N ILE A 10 11.22 -4.04 10.57
CA ILE A 10 10.26 -3.05 10.09
C ILE A 10 9.39 -2.56 11.25
N SER A 11 9.44 -1.26 11.45
CA SER A 11 8.51 -0.58 12.34
C SER A 11 7.86 0.61 11.64
N LYS A 12 6.61 0.87 11.96
CA LYS A 12 5.86 2.03 11.46
C LYS A 12 5.14 2.72 12.60
N GLN A 13 5.47 3.99 12.79
CA GLN A 13 4.87 4.88 13.77
C GLN A 13 4.01 5.92 13.06
N TYR A 14 2.88 6.27 13.65
CA TYR A 14 2.04 7.38 13.25
C TYR A 14 1.89 8.37 14.40
N ARG A 15 1.79 9.64 14.08
CA ARG A 15 1.42 10.69 15.03
C ARG A 15 -0.11 10.82 15.06
N LEU A 16 -0.68 10.82 16.24
CA LEU A 16 -2.10 11.08 16.48
C LEU A 16 -2.33 12.59 16.61
N GLY A 17 -3.51 13.05 16.22
CA GLY A 17 -3.91 14.46 16.32
C GLY A 17 -3.82 15.23 14.99
N LEU A 18 -4.20 16.50 15.04
CA LEU A 18 -4.10 17.39 13.90
C LEU A 18 -2.63 17.55 13.49
N VAL A 19 -2.37 17.48 12.19
CA VAL A 19 -1.04 17.81 11.63
C VAL A 19 -0.82 19.31 11.86
N SER A 20 -0.44 19.66 13.08
CA SER A 20 0.11 20.99 13.35
C SER A 20 1.50 21.04 12.75
N THR A 21 1.76 22.02 11.93
CA THR A 21 3.10 22.37 11.48
C THR A 21 3.94 22.59 12.73
N GLY A 22 4.70 21.54 13.12
CA GLY A 22 5.65 21.64 14.24
C GLY A 22 6.53 22.86 14.00
N THR A 23 6.76 23.63 15.02
CA THR A 23 7.64 24.80 14.95
C THR A 23 8.96 24.42 14.28
N LEU A 24 9.44 25.22 13.35
CA LEU A 24 10.72 25.05 12.62
C LEU A 24 11.88 24.64 13.54
N SER A 25 11.82 25.00 14.83
CA SER A 25 12.79 24.61 15.86
C SER A 25 12.81 23.08 16.14
N HIS A 26 11.68 22.38 16.05
CA HIS A 26 11.63 20.92 16.25
C HIS A 26 12.23 20.17 15.06
N ASP A 27 11.96 20.63 13.84
CA ASP A 27 12.51 20.02 12.63
C ASP A 27 14.02 20.27 12.52
N LEU A 28 14.48 21.45 12.94
CA LEU A 28 15.90 21.79 12.97
C LEU A 28 16.66 20.94 14.00
N ASN A 29 16.08 20.74 15.18
CA ASN A 29 16.65 19.91 16.25
C ASN A 29 16.72 18.45 15.84
N ARG A 30 15.67 17.94 15.19
CA ARG A 30 15.62 16.58 14.63
C ARG A 30 16.70 16.39 13.56
N PHE A 31 16.82 17.33 12.63
CA PHE A 31 17.85 17.32 11.59
C PHE A 31 19.27 17.32 12.18
N TRP A 32 19.53 18.15 13.19
CA TRP A 32 20.83 18.20 13.86
C TRP A 32 21.17 16.90 14.58
N GLN A 33 20.22 16.33 15.31
CA GLN A 33 20.47 15.12 16.08
C GLN A 33 20.62 13.88 15.18
N THR A 34 19.82 13.75 14.12
CA THR A 34 19.85 12.56 13.26
C THR A 34 20.93 12.62 12.19
N LYS A 35 21.13 13.77 11.53
CA LYS A 35 22.07 13.88 10.41
C LYS A 35 23.48 14.36 10.81
N VAL A 36 23.60 15.25 11.80
CA VAL A 36 24.89 15.80 12.22
C VAL A 36 25.50 14.96 13.33
N LEU A 37 24.75 14.64 14.36
CA LEU A 37 25.24 13.88 15.52
C LEU A 37 25.10 12.37 15.35
N ARG A 38 24.47 11.87 14.26
CA ARG A 38 24.20 10.44 14.00
C ARG A 38 23.60 9.69 15.20
N ARG A 39 22.86 10.41 16.06
CA ARG A 39 22.12 9.83 17.18
C ARG A 39 20.76 9.33 16.69
N GLU A 40 20.22 8.32 17.40
CA GLU A 40 18.84 7.87 17.16
C GLU A 40 17.88 9.05 17.34
N ASP A 41 16.86 9.12 16.47
CA ASP A 41 15.83 10.14 16.56
C ASP A 41 15.17 10.08 17.95
N PRO A 42 15.26 11.16 18.78
CA PRO A 42 14.72 11.15 20.14
C PRO A 42 13.21 10.89 20.17
N TYR A 43 12.51 11.13 19.06
CA TYR A 43 11.07 10.90 18.94
C TYR A 43 10.71 9.43 18.63
N LEU A 44 11.68 8.58 18.26
CA LEU A 44 11.47 7.15 18.07
C LEU A 44 11.26 6.38 19.39
N LYS A 45 11.61 6.97 20.51
CA LYS A 45 11.47 6.33 21.84
C LYS A 45 10.09 6.51 22.46
N VAL A 46 9.25 7.38 21.92
CA VAL A 46 7.94 7.74 22.45
C VAL A 46 6.87 7.14 21.54
N GLY A 47 6.28 6.04 21.93
CA GLY A 47 5.17 5.45 21.19
C GLY A 47 4.55 4.30 21.97
N GLU A 48 3.24 4.34 22.11
CA GLU A 48 2.46 3.28 22.76
C GLU A 48 2.00 2.23 21.75
N VAL A 49 1.67 1.05 22.23
CA VAL A 49 1.00 0.01 21.46
C VAL A 49 -0.37 0.54 21.04
N ASN A 50 -0.79 0.28 19.81
CA ASN A 50 -2.07 0.73 19.27
C ASN A 50 -3.24 0.06 20.01
N ASP A 51 -3.59 0.58 21.18
CA ASP A 51 -4.80 0.20 21.92
C ASP A 51 -5.89 1.26 21.68
N ARG A 52 -6.96 0.87 20.98
CA ARG A 52 -8.09 1.75 20.66
C ARG A 52 -9.03 1.96 21.84
N ALA A 53 -8.95 1.15 22.86
CA ALA A 53 -9.86 1.15 24.00
C ALA A 53 -9.43 2.14 25.08
N HIS A 54 -8.16 2.51 25.13
CA HIS A 54 -7.62 3.38 26.17
C HIS A 54 -7.02 4.65 25.55
N LYS A 55 -7.24 5.77 26.22
CA LYS A 55 -6.60 7.04 25.87
C LYS A 55 -5.16 6.97 26.35
N GLY A 56 -4.22 6.78 25.41
CA GLY A 56 -2.80 6.84 25.70
C GLY A 56 -2.32 8.27 25.98
N ASP A 57 -1.22 8.41 26.70
CA ASP A 57 -0.58 9.69 27.00
C ASP A 57 0.37 10.15 25.88
N SER A 58 0.66 9.28 24.91
CA SER A 58 1.56 9.58 23.79
C SER A 58 0.81 10.05 22.54
N GLU A 59 1.33 11.10 21.92
CA GLU A 59 0.88 11.52 20.57
C GLU A 59 1.32 10.54 19.46
N TYR A 60 2.13 9.53 19.77
CA TYR A 60 2.67 8.60 18.80
C TYR A 60 2.19 7.18 19.08
N VAL A 61 1.79 6.48 18.03
CA VAL A 61 1.34 5.10 18.10
C VAL A 61 2.12 4.23 17.10
N TRP A 62 2.57 3.06 17.57
CA TRP A 62 3.17 2.05 16.72
C TRP A 62 2.10 1.23 16.02
N ALA A 63 1.95 1.41 14.72
CA ALA A 63 1.09 0.56 13.90
C ALA A 63 1.75 -0.81 13.63
N LEU A 64 3.08 -0.83 13.53
CA LEU A 64 3.92 -2.02 13.40
C LEU A 64 5.19 -1.81 14.22
N LYS A 65 5.70 -2.87 14.84
CA LYS A 65 6.93 -2.82 15.63
C LYS A 65 7.74 -4.10 15.40
N ASP A 66 9.00 -3.94 15.01
CA ASP A 66 10.02 -4.98 14.86
C ASP A 66 9.55 -6.21 14.06
N ILE A 67 8.89 -5.97 12.92
CA ILE A 67 8.39 -7.02 12.05
C ILE A 67 9.54 -7.60 11.22
N ASN A 68 9.72 -8.91 11.33
CA ASN A 68 10.74 -9.66 10.60
C ASN A 68 10.12 -10.92 9.99
N PHE A 69 10.14 -11.06 8.67
CA PHE A 69 9.77 -12.30 7.98
C PHE A 69 10.27 -12.29 6.54
N LYS A 70 10.27 -13.48 5.93
CA LYS A 70 10.62 -13.68 4.52
C LYS A 70 9.50 -14.43 3.81
N VAL A 71 9.36 -14.15 2.53
CA VAL A 71 8.44 -14.85 1.62
C VAL A 71 9.26 -15.39 0.47
N GLU A 72 9.16 -16.67 0.21
CA GLU A 72 9.85 -17.30 -0.91
C GLU A 72 9.03 -17.19 -2.20
N GLN A 73 9.68 -17.34 -3.31
CA GLN A 73 9.01 -17.32 -4.61
C GLN A 73 8.03 -18.48 -4.73
N GLY A 74 6.77 -18.19 -5.05
CA GLY A 74 5.69 -19.17 -5.16
C GLY A 74 4.87 -19.35 -3.87
N ASP A 75 5.28 -18.73 -2.77
CA ASP A 75 4.51 -18.80 -1.53
C ASP A 75 3.18 -18.04 -1.62
N VAL A 76 2.16 -18.59 -0.96
CA VAL A 76 0.89 -17.94 -0.67
C VAL A 76 0.84 -17.63 0.82
N VAL A 77 0.88 -16.35 1.17
CA VAL A 77 0.97 -15.90 2.57
C VAL A 77 -0.33 -15.27 3.04
N GLY A 78 -0.93 -15.80 4.10
CA GLY A 78 -2.09 -15.24 4.78
C GLY A 78 -1.70 -14.37 5.97
N ILE A 79 -2.15 -13.11 5.99
CA ILE A 79 -1.95 -12.18 7.11
C ILE A 79 -3.24 -12.07 7.92
N ILE A 80 -3.25 -12.65 9.12
CA ILE A 80 -4.41 -12.72 9.99
C ILE A 80 -4.15 -11.86 11.25
N GLY A 81 -5.19 -11.19 11.73
CA GLY A 81 -5.11 -10.38 12.95
C GLY A 81 -6.38 -9.55 13.16
N ARG A 82 -6.53 -9.00 14.37
CA ARG A 82 -7.67 -8.13 14.75
C ARG A 82 -7.70 -6.85 13.94
N ASN A 83 -8.85 -6.16 13.92
CA ASN A 83 -8.94 -4.83 13.31
C ASN A 83 -8.03 -3.85 14.07
N GLY A 84 -7.16 -3.15 13.33
CA GLY A 84 -6.14 -2.27 13.91
C GLY A 84 -4.78 -2.91 14.18
N ALA A 85 -4.62 -4.22 13.96
CA ALA A 85 -3.34 -4.92 14.16
C ALA A 85 -2.23 -4.56 13.14
N GLY A 86 -2.46 -3.58 12.26
CA GLY A 86 -1.45 -3.11 11.31
C GLY A 86 -1.42 -3.84 9.95
N LYS A 87 -2.32 -4.79 9.67
CA LYS A 87 -2.35 -5.55 8.40
C LYS A 87 -2.30 -4.66 7.16
N SER A 88 -3.22 -3.69 7.08
CA SER A 88 -3.26 -2.74 5.96
C SER A 88 -2.03 -1.83 5.91
N THR A 89 -1.45 -1.50 7.06
CA THR A 89 -0.19 -0.73 7.13
C THR A 89 0.96 -1.53 6.54
N LEU A 90 1.06 -2.83 6.87
CA LEU A 90 2.08 -3.72 6.33
C LEU A 90 1.99 -3.80 4.80
N LEU A 91 0.77 -3.98 4.27
CA LEU A 91 0.55 -4.00 2.82
C LEU A 91 0.88 -2.66 2.16
N LYS A 92 0.52 -1.52 2.78
CA LYS A 92 0.88 -0.18 2.29
C LYS A 92 2.39 0.07 2.28
N LEU A 93 3.13 -0.49 3.22
CA LEU A 93 4.60 -0.46 3.21
C LEU A 93 5.17 -1.28 2.06
N LEU A 94 4.64 -2.48 1.84
CA LEU A 94 5.06 -3.36 0.73
C LEU A 94 4.79 -2.71 -0.62
N SER A 95 3.62 -2.11 -0.80
CA SER A 95 3.22 -1.39 -2.02
C SER A 95 3.89 -0.03 -2.19
N ARG A 96 4.79 0.36 -1.27
CA ARG A 96 5.48 1.66 -1.27
C ARG A 96 4.56 2.89 -1.22
N VAL A 97 3.30 2.72 -0.81
CA VAL A 97 2.37 3.82 -0.56
C VAL A 97 2.83 4.66 0.63
N THR A 98 3.50 4.03 1.59
CA THR A 98 4.14 4.71 2.72
C THR A 98 5.50 4.10 3.02
N ALA A 99 6.42 4.90 3.56
CA ALA A 99 7.73 4.41 3.95
C ALA A 99 7.72 3.86 5.39
N PRO A 100 8.55 2.87 5.73
CA PRO A 100 8.75 2.45 7.12
C PRO A 100 9.41 3.58 7.94
N THR A 101 9.18 3.57 9.25
CA THR A 101 9.87 4.47 10.18
C THR A 101 11.27 3.95 10.45
N THR A 102 11.43 2.65 10.64
CA THR A 102 12.70 1.95 10.77
C THR A 102 12.68 0.64 9.98
N GLY A 103 13.86 0.09 9.71
CA GLY A 103 14.04 -1.18 9.01
C GLY A 103 14.05 -1.06 7.49
N THR A 104 14.16 -2.20 6.83
CA THR A 104 14.30 -2.28 5.37
C THR A 104 13.40 -3.36 4.80
N ILE A 105 12.70 -3.05 3.70
CA ILE A 105 11.95 -4.01 2.90
C ILE A 105 12.69 -4.22 1.59
N ARG A 106 13.02 -5.47 1.29
CA ARG A 106 13.57 -5.87 0.00
C ARG A 106 12.56 -6.73 -0.72
N ALA A 107 12.30 -6.42 -1.99
CA ALA A 107 11.43 -7.21 -2.84
C ALA A 107 12.03 -7.34 -4.24
N ARG A 108 11.84 -8.50 -4.87
CA ARG A 108 12.28 -8.79 -6.23
C ARG A 108 11.08 -8.79 -7.17
N GLY A 109 11.22 -8.17 -8.34
CA GLY A 109 10.17 -8.11 -9.34
C GLY A 109 9.21 -6.93 -9.16
N ARG A 110 8.07 -7.00 -9.84
CA ARG A 110 6.98 -6.00 -9.75
C ARG A 110 6.08 -6.36 -8.57
N ILE A 111 5.62 -5.34 -7.87
CA ILE A 111 4.61 -5.49 -6.81
C ILE A 111 3.33 -4.86 -7.34
N ALA A 112 2.31 -5.67 -7.58
CA ALA A 112 0.96 -5.22 -7.80
C ALA A 112 0.21 -5.19 -6.45
N SER A 113 -0.62 -4.19 -6.23
CA SER A 113 -1.34 -4.03 -4.97
C SER A 113 -2.83 -3.83 -5.21
N LEU A 114 -3.61 -4.79 -4.72
CA LEU A 114 -5.07 -4.76 -4.72
C LEU A 114 -5.68 -4.03 -3.51
N LEU A 115 -4.91 -3.19 -2.84
CA LEU A 115 -5.36 -2.53 -1.59
C LEU A 115 -6.61 -1.68 -1.76
N GLU A 116 -6.85 -1.20 -2.97
CA GLU A 116 -7.99 -0.34 -3.30
C GLU A 116 -8.50 -0.70 -4.71
N VAL A 117 -9.13 -1.88 -4.83
CA VAL A 117 -9.70 -2.38 -6.09
C VAL A 117 -10.64 -1.33 -6.70
N GLY A 118 -10.38 -0.97 -7.96
CA GLY A 118 -11.16 0.04 -8.66
C GLY A 118 -10.79 1.49 -8.34
N THR A 119 -9.81 1.74 -7.48
CA THR A 119 -9.22 3.06 -7.29
C THR A 119 -8.39 3.42 -8.52
N GLY A 120 -8.63 4.60 -9.05
CA GLY A 120 -7.95 5.07 -10.25
C GLY A 120 -8.77 4.91 -11.53
N PHE A 121 -9.97 4.36 -11.48
CA PHE A 121 -10.87 4.39 -12.64
C PHE A 121 -11.38 5.81 -12.89
N HIS A 122 -11.26 6.24 -14.13
CA HIS A 122 -11.83 7.50 -14.55
C HIS A 122 -13.30 7.29 -14.96
N PRO A 123 -14.27 7.91 -14.29
CA PRO A 123 -15.69 7.61 -14.47
C PRO A 123 -16.21 7.92 -15.88
N GLU A 124 -15.63 8.90 -16.58
CA GLU A 124 -16.03 9.29 -17.93
C GLU A 124 -15.41 8.41 -19.02
N MET A 125 -14.35 7.67 -18.71
CA MET A 125 -13.71 6.74 -19.62
C MET A 125 -14.47 5.42 -19.68
N THR A 126 -14.40 4.76 -20.83
CA THR A 126 -14.95 3.41 -21.03
C THR A 126 -14.21 2.36 -20.22
N GLY A 127 -14.78 1.17 -20.06
CA GLY A 127 -14.11 0.05 -19.44
C GLY A 127 -12.78 -0.27 -20.11
N ARG A 128 -12.77 -0.28 -21.46
CA ARG A 128 -11.57 -0.50 -22.27
C ARG A 128 -10.47 0.51 -21.98
N GLU A 129 -10.79 1.80 -21.98
CA GLU A 129 -9.83 2.86 -21.67
C GLU A 129 -9.30 2.77 -20.25
N ASN A 130 -10.15 2.43 -19.29
CA ASN A 130 -9.74 2.19 -17.92
C ASN A 130 -8.81 0.98 -17.77
N ILE A 131 -9.02 -0.11 -18.53
CA ILE A 131 -8.09 -1.25 -18.55
C ILE A 131 -6.70 -0.79 -18.98
N TYR A 132 -6.59 -0.02 -20.06
CA TYR A 132 -5.29 0.48 -20.52
C TYR A 132 -4.65 1.44 -19.53
N MET A 133 -5.44 2.34 -18.96
CA MET A 133 -4.95 3.31 -17.98
C MET A 133 -4.44 2.63 -16.71
N ASN A 134 -5.23 1.72 -16.12
CA ASN A 134 -4.84 1.04 -14.88
C ASN A 134 -3.70 0.05 -15.12
N GLY A 135 -3.73 -0.71 -16.21
CA GLY A 135 -2.61 -1.57 -16.57
C GLY A 135 -1.29 -0.79 -16.70
N ALA A 136 -1.33 0.42 -17.29
CA ALA A 136 -0.16 1.28 -17.36
C ALA A 136 0.30 1.79 -15.98
N ILE A 137 -0.63 2.13 -15.08
CA ILE A 137 -0.33 2.51 -13.68
C ILE A 137 0.37 1.35 -12.95
N MET A 138 -0.02 0.12 -13.24
CA MET A 138 0.61 -1.09 -12.69
C MET A 138 1.94 -1.46 -13.37
N GLY A 139 2.38 -0.66 -14.33
CA GLY A 139 3.65 -0.84 -15.02
C GLY A 139 3.60 -1.84 -16.18
N MET A 140 2.42 -2.18 -16.68
CA MET A 140 2.27 -2.98 -17.90
C MET A 140 2.51 -2.12 -19.15
N SER A 141 3.20 -2.67 -20.13
CA SER A 141 3.28 -2.05 -21.44
C SER A 141 1.95 -2.17 -22.20
N ARG A 142 1.69 -1.25 -23.14
CA ARG A 142 0.49 -1.30 -23.97
C ARG A 142 0.34 -2.64 -24.71
N ALA A 143 1.44 -3.22 -25.15
CA ALA A 143 1.45 -4.52 -25.84
C ALA A 143 1.05 -5.67 -24.89
N GLU A 144 1.47 -5.64 -23.61
CA GLU A 144 1.05 -6.60 -22.60
C GLU A 144 -0.44 -6.49 -22.32
N ILE A 145 -0.95 -5.27 -22.13
CA ILE A 145 -2.37 -5.02 -21.90
C ILE A 145 -3.20 -5.52 -23.07
N THR A 146 -2.77 -5.22 -24.31
CA THR A 146 -3.49 -5.66 -25.51
C THR A 146 -3.55 -7.19 -25.62
N ARG A 147 -2.49 -7.90 -25.25
CA ARG A 147 -2.49 -9.38 -25.25
C ARG A 147 -3.40 -9.98 -24.20
N LYS A 148 -3.53 -9.34 -23.04
CA LYS A 148 -4.36 -9.79 -21.93
C LYS A 148 -5.80 -9.24 -22.00
N LEU A 149 -6.12 -8.38 -22.95
CA LEU A 149 -7.39 -7.68 -22.98
C LEU A 149 -8.60 -8.63 -22.97
N ASP A 150 -8.58 -9.63 -23.84
CA ASP A 150 -9.68 -10.59 -23.95
C ASP A 150 -9.83 -11.42 -22.65
N GLU A 151 -8.72 -11.81 -22.03
CA GLU A 151 -8.70 -12.53 -20.77
C GLU A 151 -9.25 -11.67 -19.61
N ILE A 152 -8.85 -10.40 -19.55
CA ILE A 152 -9.35 -9.43 -18.56
C ILE A 152 -10.86 -9.22 -18.73
N VAL A 153 -11.32 -9.10 -19.98
CA VAL A 153 -12.74 -8.87 -20.28
C VAL A 153 -13.58 -10.08 -19.92
N ASP A 154 -13.14 -11.28 -20.30
CA ASP A 154 -13.81 -12.53 -20.01
C ASP A 154 -13.90 -12.76 -18.48
N PHE A 155 -12.78 -12.62 -17.77
CA PHE A 155 -12.75 -12.77 -16.30
C PHE A 155 -13.65 -11.76 -15.57
N SER A 156 -13.70 -10.52 -16.04
CA SER A 156 -14.56 -9.48 -15.43
C SER A 156 -16.05 -9.69 -15.70
N GLY A 157 -16.40 -10.38 -16.80
CA GLY A 157 -17.77 -10.53 -17.29
C GLY A 157 -18.41 -9.21 -17.74
N CYS A 158 -17.59 -8.22 -18.13
CA CYS A 158 -18.04 -6.89 -18.51
C CYS A 158 -18.03 -6.66 -20.03
N GLU A 159 -17.93 -7.70 -20.86
CA GLU A 159 -17.82 -7.63 -22.32
C GLU A 159 -18.84 -6.70 -22.95
N ARG A 160 -20.13 -6.89 -22.63
CA ARG A 160 -21.23 -6.08 -23.16
C ARG A 160 -21.10 -4.58 -22.90
N TYR A 161 -20.41 -4.22 -21.82
CA TYR A 161 -20.29 -2.83 -21.35
C TYR A 161 -18.89 -2.25 -21.59
N LEU A 162 -18.01 -2.99 -22.24
CA LEU A 162 -16.59 -2.65 -22.38
C LEU A 162 -16.36 -1.24 -22.97
N ASP A 163 -17.18 -0.85 -23.93
CA ASP A 163 -17.10 0.46 -24.59
C ASP A 163 -18.12 1.48 -24.00
N THR A 164 -18.63 1.21 -22.78
CA THR A 164 -19.50 2.10 -22.03
C THR A 164 -18.70 2.80 -20.92
N PRO A 165 -18.93 4.11 -20.65
CA PRO A 165 -18.29 4.81 -19.54
C PRO A 165 -18.54 4.14 -18.18
N VAL A 166 -17.48 4.02 -17.35
CA VAL A 166 -17.51 3.29 -16.07
C VAL A 166 -18.47 3.90 -15.08
N LYS A 167 -18.80 5.19 -15.17
CA LYS A 167 -19.88 5.81 -14.38
C LYS A 167 -21.24 5.12 -14.49
N ARG A 168 -21.46 4.33 -15.55
CA ARG A 168 -22.69 3.56 -15.76
C ARG A 168 -22.58 2.11 -15.28
N TYR A 169 -21.42 1.72 -14.75
CA TYR A 169 -21.20 0.40 -14.18
C TYR A 169 -21.85 0.31 -12.79
N SER A 170 -22.29 -0.88 -12.43
CA SER A 170 -22.58 -1.16 -11.02
C SER A 170 -21.28 -1.24 -10.22
N SER A 171 -21.38 -1.05 -8.90
CA SER A 171 -20.21 -1.20 -8.01
C SER A 171 -19.54 -2.57 -8.17
N GLY A 172 -20.34 -3.64 -8.33
CA GLY A 172 -19.82 -4.99 -8.56
C GLY A 172 -19.07 -5.13 -9.89
N MET A 173 -19.52 -4.48 -10.97
CA MET A 173 -18.82 -4.47 -12.25
C MET A 173 -17.46 -3.76 -12.14
N THR A 174 -17.46 -2.60 -11.48
CA THR A 174 -16.22 -1.83 -11.27
C THR A 174 -15.19 -2.64 -10.48
N VAL A 175 -15.62 -3.30 -9.41
CA VAL A 175 -14.75 -4.16 -8.58
C VAL A 175 -14.22 -5.35 -9.38
N ARG A 176 -15.08 -6.05 -10.15
CA ARG A 176 -14.64 -7.19 -10.97
C ARG A 176 -13.65 -6.78 -12.05
N LEU A 177 -13.91 -5.64 -12.73
CA LEU A 177 -13.00 -5.14 -13.75
C LEU A 177 -11.64 -4.77 -13.15
N GLY A 178 -11.63 -4.07 -12.00
CA GLY A 178 -10.40 -3.77 -11.28
C GLY A 178 -9.63 -5.03 -10.92
N PHE A 179 -10.31 -6.01 -10.33
CA PHE A 179 -9.68 -7.29 -9.98
C PHE A 179 -9.12 -8.03 -11.21
N ALA A 180 -9.84 -8.01 -12.34
CA ALA A 180 -9.41 -8.66 -13.57
C ALA A 180 -8.13 -8.04 -14.18
N ILE A 181 -7.90 -6.74 -13.98
CA ILE A 181 -6.69 -6.05 -14.46
C ILE A 181 -5.47 -6.44 -13.61
N ASP A 182 -5.70 -6.70 -12.31
CA ASP A 182 -4.67 -6.93 -11.32
C ASP A 182 -4.24 -8.42 -11.27
N ALA A 183 -5.10 -9.34 -11.75
CA ALA A 183 -4.86 -10.79 -11.77
C ALA A 183 -4.00 -11.21 -12.97
#